data_f6cbe0d9cfb70ce0fe68220f181d340a
#
_entry.id   f6cbe0d9cfb70ce0fe68220f181d340a
#
_cell.length_a   1.000
_cell.length_b   1.000
_cell.length_c   1.000
_cell.angle_alpha   90.00
_cell.angle_beta   90.00
_cell.angle_gamma   90.00
#
_symmetry.space_group_name_H-M   'P 1'
#
loop_
_entity.id
_entity.type
_entity.pdbx_description
1 polymer ?
#
loop_
_entity_poly.entity_id
_entity_poly.type
_entity_poly.pdbx_seq_one_letter_code
_entity_poly.pdbx_strand_id
1 'polypeptide(L)'
;MQINSISIDSTRSITDLCLLGVKYPTDKSPYNTDPNLHKHAYTSIYNLLFSNIRYNDIRVGELGILENHSMLSWREFFPNATLYGFEWFDGRLDKAIGDNIPNCTYTKMNVTDSKSIEKGLTDAGSNFDILMDDSTHVFEDQIKFINIAYKHLKPGGFLIIEDIFINANEEDYSKQLNHLSDYFSSATFIFANHDLKHSPNWNNDKLLVLHRNDKPCS
;
A
#
# COMPACT_ATOMS: atom_id res chain seq x y z
N MET A 1 -2.53 -14.78 14.79
CA MET A 1 -3.57 -13.76 14.54
C MET A 1 -4.62 -14.35 13.62
N GLN A 2 -5.90 -14.15 13.87
CA GLN A 2 -6.93 -14.54 12.90
C GLN A 2 -6.93 -13.52 11.75
N ILE A 3 -6.79 -14.00 10.52
CA ILE A 3 -6.89 -13.19 9.30
C ILE A 3 -8.11 -13.71 8.53
N ASN A 4 -9.04 -12.82 8.21
CA ASN A 4 -10.21 -13.15 7.39
C ASN A 4 -9.85 -13.06 5.92
N SER A 5 -10.65 -13.70 5.06
CA SER A 5 -10.46 -13.60 3.60
C SER A 5 -11.78 -13.24 2.93
N ILE A 6 -11.73 -12.25 2.04
CA ILE A 6 -12.88 -11.84 1.22
C ILE A 6 -12.46 -11.69 -0.24
N SER A 7 -13.42 -11.80 -1.13
CA SER A 7 -13.23 -11.51 -2.55
C SER A 7 -14.08 -10.30 -2.93
N ILE A 8 -13.48 -9.33 -3.60
CA ILE A 8 -14.16 -8.13 -4.10
C ILE A 8 -14.02 -8.11 -5.62
N ASP A 9 -15.15 -8.20 -6.30
CA ASP A 9 -15.24 -7.98 -7.75
C ASP A 9 -15.70 -6.54 -8.01
N SER A 10 -14.82 -5.75 -8.60
CA SER A 10 -15.05 -4.34 -8.90
C SER A 10 -15.36 -4.06 -10.37
N THR A 11 -15.65 -5.09 -11.19
CA THR A 11 -15.89 -4.98 -12.64
C THR A 11 -16.93 -3.92 -13.01
N ARG A 12 -17.94 -3.71 -12.16
CA ARG A 12 -19.02 -2.74 -12.40
C ARG A 12 -18.90 -1.45 -11.56
N SER A 13 -17.74 -1.24 -10.94
CA SER A 13 -17.50 -0.11 -10.04
C SER A 13 -16.40 0.77 -10.59
N ILE A 14 -16.75 1.91 -11.18
CA ILE A 14 -15.79 2.95 -11.55
C ILE A 14 -15.83 4.03 -10.49
N THR A 15 -14.72 4.29 -9.86
CA THR A 15 -14.56 5.29 -8.80
C THR A 15 -13.66 6.45 -9.23
N ASP A 16 -13.64 7.53 -8.45
CA ASP A 16 -12.72 8.65 -8.72
C ASP A 16 -11.26 8.17 -8.79
N LEU A 17 -10.86 7.26 -7.92
CA LEU A 17 -9.49 6.73 -7.92
C LEU A 17 -9.21 5.86 -9.16
N CYS A 18 -10.22 5.19 -9.71
CA CYS A 18 -10.09 4.50 -11.00
C CYS A 18 -9.82 5.49 -12.14
N LEU A 19 -10.51 6.63 -12.15
CA LEU A 19 -10.31 7.70 -13.15
C LEU A 19 -8.93 8.33 -13.02
N LEU A 20 -8.41 8.48 -11.79
CA LEU A 20 -7.03 8.92 -11.56
C LEU A 20 -6.03 7.90 -12.07
N GLY A 21 -6.31 6.60 -11.97
CA GLY A 21 -5.49 5.53 -12.55
C GLY A 21 -5.46 5.53 -14.09
N VAL A 22 -6.46 6.15 -14.76
CA VAL A 22 -6.40 6.45 -16.20
C VAL A 22 -5.49 7.64 -16.49
N LYS A 23 -5.63 8.69 -15.67
CA LYS A 23 -4.87 9.95 -15.83
C LYS A 23 -3.38 9.76 -15.54
N TYR A 24 -3.07 9.03 -14.49
CA TYR A 24 -1.72 8.67 -14.05
C TYR A 24 -1.62 7.14 -14.14
N PRO A 25 -1.06 6.56 -15.21
CA PRO A 25 -1.17 5.15 -15.49
C PRO A 25 -0.42 4.30 -14.44
N THR A 26 -1.04 4.16 -13.26
CA THR A 26 -0.57 3.28 -12.20
C THR A 26 -1.05 1.84 -12.43
N ASP A 27 -0.22 0.86 -12.12
CA ASP A 27 -0.53 -0.55 -12.18
C ASP A 27 -1.64 -0.98 -11.19
N LYS A 28 -1.88 -0.19 -10.14
CA LYS A 28 -2.98 -0.40 -9.16
C LYS A 28 -4.38 -0.29 -9.79
N SER A 29 -4.48 0.24 -11.02
CA SER A 29 -5.76 0.46 -11.69
C SER A 29 -6.01 -0.53 -12.84
N PRO A 30 -7.18 -1.22 -12.88
CA PRO A 30 -7.55 -2.05 -14.00
C PRO A 30 -7.82 -1.23 -15.27
N TYR A 31 -8.02 0.09 -15.14
CA TYR A 31 -8.27 1.03 -16.23
C TYR A 31 -7.00 1.71 -16.75
N ASN A 32 -5.84 1.37 -16.21
CA ASN A 32 -4.55 1.86 -16.67
C ASN A 32 -4.40 1.70 -18.20
N THR A 33 -3.91 2.73 -18.87
CA THR A 33 -3.79 2.78 -20.32
C THR A 33 -2.43 2.32 -20.84
N ASP A 34 -1.43 2.12 -20.00
CA ASP A 34 -0.13 1.61 -20.39
C ASP A 34 -0.20 0.09 -20.65
N PRO A 35 0.05 -0.37 -21.88
CA PRO A 35 -0.02 -1.80 -22.21
C PRO A 35 1.12 -2.63 -21.59
N ASN A 36 2.17 -1.99 -21.09
CA ASN A 36 3.35 -2.66 -20.53
C ASN A 36 3.29 -2.84 -19.02
N LEU A 37 2.35 -2.16 -18.35
CA LEU A 37 2.16 -2.28 -16.91
C LEU A 37 1.14 -3.38 -16.55
N HIS A 38 1.29 -3.90 -15.36
CA HIS A 38 0.26 -4.70 -14.72
C HIS A 38 -1.01 -3.86 -14.52
N LYS A 39 -2.14 -4.52 -14.34
CA LYS A 39 -3.45 -3.88 -14.10
C LYS A 39 -4.14 -4.60 -12.96
N HIS A 40 -3.83 -4.17 -11.74
CA HIS A 40 -4.47 -4.70 -10.56
C HIS A 40 -5.83 -4.04 -10.31
N ALA A 41 -6.72 -4.72 -9.59
CA ALA A 41 -8.06 -4.21 -9.30
C ALA A 41 -8.11 -3.47 -7.94
N TYR A 42 -7.08 -2.68 -7.58
CA TYR A 42 -6.94 -2.10 -6.25
C TYR A 42 -7.64 -0.76 -6.08
N THR A 43 -7.75 0.05 -7.13
CA THR A 43 -8.28 1.43 -7.03
C THR A 43 -9.70 1.50 -6.46
N SER A 44 -10.61 0.60 -6.84
CA SER A 44 -11.95 0.55 -6.27
C SER A 44 -11.96 0.14 -4.80
N ILE A 45 -11.07 -0.77 -4.41
CA ILE A 45 -10.89 -1.22 -3.01
C ILE A 45 -10.36 -0.06 -2.17
N TYR A 46 -9.35 0.65 -2.64
CA TYR A 46 -8.80 1.82 -1.96
C TYR A 46 -9.81 2.96 -1.84
N ASN A 47 -10.61 3.18 -2.88
CA ASN A 47 -11.70 4.14 -2.78
C ASN A 47 -12.71 3.73 -1.71
N LEU A 48 -13.06 2.45 -1.60
CA LEU A 48 -13.95 1.93 -0.55
C LEU A 48 -13.35 2.16 0.85
N LEU A 49 -12.07 1.90 1.04
CA LEU A 49 -11.39 2.03 2.33
C LEU A 49 -11.20 3.49 2.76
N PHE A 50 -10.95 4.39 1.80
CA PHE A 50 -10.39 5.71 2.10
C PHE A 50 -11.28 6.90 1.75
N SER A 51 -12.42 6.71 1.07
CA SER A 51 -13.28 7.82 0.64
C SER A 51 -13.78 8.70 1.80
N ASN A 52 -13.99 8.11 2.98
CA ASN A 52 -14.45 8.82 4.18
C ASN A 52 -13.37 9.69 4.83
N ILE A 53 -12.09 9.43 4.57
CA ILE A 53 -10.95 10.21 5.10
C ILE A 53 -10.25 11.03 4.01
N ARG A 54 -10.74 11.00 2.77
CA ARG A 54 -10.12 11.58 1.58
C ARG A 54 -9.70 13.04 1.74
N TYR A 55 -10.50 13.83 2.45
CA TYR A 55 -10.27 15.28 2.62
C TYR A 55 -9.65 15.66 3.96
N ASN A 56 -9.31 14.67 4.78
CA ASN A 56 -8.67 14.91 6.07
C ASN A 56 -7.18 15.25 5.89
N ASP A 57 -6.61 15.94 6.89
CA ASP A 57 -5.16 16.10 7.02
C ASP A 57 -4.58 14.79 7.55
N ILE A 58 -4.15 13.93 6.63
CA ILE A 58 -3.63 12.59 6.89
C ILE A 58 -2.20 12.43 6.38
N ARG A 59 -1.53 11.41 6.88
CA ARG A 59 -0.17 11.03 6.48
C ARG A 59 -0.22 9.68 5.76
N VAL A 60 0.19 9.66 4.51
CA VAL A 60 0.17 8.48 3.64
C VAL A 60 1.59 8.14 3.22
N GLY A 61 2.03 6.92 3.44
CA GLY A 61 3.32 6.41 3.02
C GLY A 61 3.19 5.21 2.08
N GLU A 62 4.00 5.17 1.03
CA GLU A 62 4.10 4.06 0.09
C GLU A 62 5.55 3.66 -0.11
N LEU A 63 5.86 2.38 0.10
CA LEU A 63 7.16 1.77 -0.18
C LEU A 63 7.09 1.02 -1.51
N GLY A 64 8.01 1.36 -2.43
CA GLY A 64 7.99 0.89 -3.82
C GLY A 64 7.09 1.79 -4.68
N ILE A 65 7.65 2.87 -5.23
CA ILE A 65 6.88 3.87 -5.98
C ILE A 65 7.05 3.76 -7.51
N LEU A 66 7.88 2.82 -7.96
CA LEU A 66 8.15 2.53 -9.37
C LEU A 66 8.36 3.82 -10.20
N GLU A 67 7.44 4.13 -11.12
CA GLU A 67 7.45 5.34 -11.98
C GLU A 67 6.75 6.55 -11.33
N ASN A 68 6.39 6.48 -10.05
CA ASN A 68 5.77 7.54 -9.26
C ASN A 68 4.31 7.87 -9.63
N HIS A 69 3.67 7.06 -10.46
CA HIS A 69 2.29 7.31 -10.92
C HIS A 69 1.25 7.13 -9.79
N SER A 70 1.50 6.20 -8.87
CA SER A 70 0.67 6.03 -7.69
C SER A 70 0.68 7.27 -6.80
N MET A 71 1.88 7.86 -6.57
CA MET A 71 2.03 9.07 -5.75
C MET A 71 1.33 10.28 -6.36
N LEU A 72 1.34 10.42 -7.70
CA LEU A 72 0.54 11.43 -8.42
C LEU A 72 -0.96 11.21 -8.21
N SER A 73 -1.40 9.96 -8.28
CA SER A 73 -2.81 9.60 -8.02
C SER A 73 -3.19 9.90 -6.57
N TRP A 74 -2.34 9.55 -5.59
CA TRP A 74 -2.57 9.85 -4.17
C TRP A 74 -2.63 11.35 -3.92
N ARG A 75 -1.76 12.16 -4.54
CA ARG A 75 -1.79 13.62 -4.37
C ARG A 75 -3.13 14.22 -4.77
N GLU A 76 -3.72 13.75 -5.88
CA GLU A 76 -5.00 14.26 -6.34
C GLU A 76 -6.18 13.67 -5.56
N PHE A 77 -6.08 12.39 -5.16
CA PHE A 77 -7.12 11.74 -4.37
C PHE A 77 -7.19 12.28 -2.93
N PHE A 78 -6.04 12.56 -2.31
CA PHE A 78 -5.92 13.09 -0.95
C PHE A 78 -5.40 14.54 -0.96
N PRO A 79 -6.22 15.54 -1.29
CA PRO A 79 -5.74 16.90 -1.51
C PRO A 79 -5.09 17.56 -0.29
N ASN A 80 -5.44 17.13 0.92
CA ASN A 80 -4.91 17.69 2.17
C ASN A 80 -3.82 16.83 2.82
N ALA A 81 -3.50 15.64 2.27
CA ALA A 81 -2.53 14.75 2.88
C ALA A 81 -1.09 15.25 2.77
N THR A 82 -0.23 14.79 3.69
CA THR A 82 1.22 14.75 3.52
C THR A 82 1.62 13.37 3.02
N LEU A 83 2.31 13.30 1.89
CA LEU A 83 2.69 12.06 1.23
C LEU A 83 4.17 11.74 1.48
N TYR A 84 4.48 10.45 1.60
CA TYR A 84 5.82 9.92 1.78
C TYR A 84 6.05 8.76 0.82
N GLY A 85 6.95 8.93 -0.15
CA GLY A 85 7.39 7.87 -1.04
C GLY A 85 8.72 7.28 -0.56
N PHE A 86 8.79 5.96 -0.47
CA PHE A 86 10.02 5.25 -0.12
C PHE A 86 10.46 4.39 -1.30
N GLU A 87 11.73 4.54 -1.70
CA GLU A 87 12.28 3.81 -2.85
C GLU A 87 13.73 3.42 -2.58
N TRP A 88 14.14 2.26 -3.09
CA TRP A 88 15.51 1.77 -2.96
C TRP A 88 16.42 2.20 -4.12
N PHE A 89 15.90 2.21 -5.35
CA PHE A 89 16.69 2.53 -6.55
C PHE A 89 16.88 4.03 -6.70
N ASP A 90 18.16 4.47 -6.71
CA ASP A 90 18.50 5.88 -6.79
C ASP A 90 17.88 6.57 -8.01
N GLY A 91 17.89 5.94 -9.19
CA GLY A 91 17.34 6.54 -10.40
C GLY A 91 15.81 6.78 -10.34
N ARG A 92 15.05 5.91 -9.67
CA ARG A 92 13.61 6.11 -9.42
C ARG A 92 13.37 7.17 -8.37
N LEU A 93 14.19 7.16 -7.32
CA LEU A 93 14.13 8.15 -6.24
C LEU A 93 14.41 9.56 -6.80
N ASP A 94 15.48 9.71 -7.60
CA ASP A 94 15.85 10.99 -8.22
C ASP A 94 14.75 11.50 -9.16
N LYS A 95 14.15 10.60 -9.96
CA LYS A 95 13.01 10.93 -10.82
C LYS A 95 11.82 11.42 -9.98
N ALA A 96 11.46 10.70 -8.92
CA ALA A 96 10.33 11.04 -8.06
C ALA A 96 10.54 12.41 -7.37
N ILE A 97 11.75 12.70 -6.91
CA ILE A 97 12.12 14.02 -6.38
C ILE A 97 11.96 15.08 -7.47
N GLY A 98 12.40 14.78 -8.70
CA GLY A 98 12.31 15.67 -9.86
C GLY A 98 10.88 15.97 -10.30
N ASP A 99 9.92 15.08 -10.06
CA ASP A 99 8.49 15.29 -10.34
C ASP A 99 7.87 16.38 -9.45
N ASN A 100 8.51 16.74 -8.35
CA ASN A 100 8.17 17.87 -7.47
C ASN A 100 6.68 17.90 -7.04
N ILE A 101 6.16 16.75 -6.61
CA ILE A 101 4.77 16.63 -6.15
C ILE A 101 4.57 17.44 -4.86
N PRO A 102 3.59 18.36 -4.80
CA PRO A 102 3.36 19.19 -3.62
C PRO A 102 3.04 18.34 -2.36
N ASN A 103 3.62 18.75 -1.20
CA ASN A 103 3.47 18.06 0.08
C ASN A 103 3.82 16.56 0.00
N CYS A 104 4.81 16.22 -0.81
CA CYS A 104 5.34 14.87 -0.94
C CYS A 104 6.84 14.87 -0.62
N THR A 105 7.27 13.95 0.22
CA THR A 105 8.68 13.73 0.58
C THR A 105 9.10 12.34 0.16
N TYR A 106 10.30 12.23 -0.39
CA TYR A 106 10.86 10.95 -0.83
C TYR A 106 12.10 10.60 -0.01
N THR A 107 12.20 9.34 0.37
CA THR A 107 13.30 8.84 1.21
C THR A 107 13.79 7.49 0.68
N LYS A 108 15.10 7.32 0.64
CA LYS A 108 15.69 6.03 0.29
C LYS A 108 15.41 4.99 1.38
N MET A 109 14.80 3.87 1.01
CA MET A 109 14.48 2.78 1.94
C MET A 109 14.67 1.42 1.26
N ASN A 110 15.35 0.51 1.97
CA ASN A 110 15.52 -0.88 1.55
C ASN A 110 14.66 -1.78 2.44
N VAL A 111 13.63 -2.41 1.87
CA VAL A 111 12.74 -3.33 2.61
C VAL A 111 13.46 -4.59 3.12
N THR A 112 14.57 -4.99 2.49
CA THR A 112 15.34 -6.17 2.94
C THR A 112 16.16 -5.91 4.22
N ASP A 113 16.32 -4.63 4.61
CA ASP A 113 17.06 -4.19 5.80
C ASP A 113 16.13 -3.55 6.83
N SER A 114 15.94 -4.22 7.97
CA SER A 114 15.12 -3.75 9.09
C SER A 114 15.53 -2.37 9.61
N LYS A 115 16.84 -2.06 9.63
CA LYS A 115 17.34 -0.75 10.07
C LYS A 115 16.99 0.36 9.08
N SER A 116 16.99 0.04 7.79
CA SER A 116 16.58 0.96 6.74
C SER A 116 15.09 1.30 6.85
N ILE A 117 14.23 0.30 7.09
CA ILE A 117 12.80 0.50 7.31
C ILE A 117 12.56 1.39 8.54
N GLU A 118 13.11 0.99 9.69
CA GLU A 118 12.94 1.72 10.96
C GLU A 118 13.40 3.17 10.83
N LYS A 119 14.58 3.37 10.24
CA LYS A 119 15.14 4.71 10.03
C LYS A 119 14.25 5.54 9.10
N GLY A 120 13.83 5.01 7.96
CA GLY A 120 13.03 5.74 6.97
C GLY A 120 11.68 6.17 7.55
N LEU A 121 10.99 5.28 8.27
CA LEU A 121 9.70 5.60 8.91
C LEU A 121 9.85 6.58 10.08
N THR A 122 10.95 6.49 10.85
CA THR A 122 11.27 7.43 11.93
C THR A 122 11.61 8.81 11.39
N ASP A 123 12.47 8.89 10.40
CA ASP A 123 12.86 10.16 9.77
C ASP A 123 11.66 10.87 9.12
N ALA A 124 10.71 10.10 8.58
CA ALA A 124 9.44 10.62 8.08
C ALA A 124 8.50 11.09 9.20
N GLY A 125 8.84 10.87 10.48
CA GLY A 125 8.10 11.34 11.67
C GLY A 125 6.99 10.41 12.14
N SER A 126 6.96 9.16 11.69
CA SER A 126 5.96 8.16 12.15
C SER A 126 4.49 8.65 12.06
N ASN A 127 3.58 8.09 12.82
CA ASN A 127 2.18 8.53 12.93
C ASN A 127 1.45 8.57 11.57
N PHE A 128 1.59 7.52 10.77
CA PHE A 128 0.90 7.39 9.51
C PHE A 128 -0.57 6.98 9.72
N ASP A 129 -1.44 7.54 8.91
CA ASP A 129 -2.83 7.10 8.78
C ASP A 129 -2.92 5.92 7.81
N ILE A 130 -2.06 5.89 6.79
CA ILE A 130 -1.97 4.82 5.81
C ILE A 130 -0.49 4.54 5.52
N LEU A 131 -0.08 3.27 5.60
CA LEU A 131 1.19 2.76 5.09
C LEU A 131 0.93 1.62 4.11
N MET A 132 1.61 1.65 2.96
CA MET A 132 1.52 0.63 1.92
C MET A 132 2.90 0.07 1.61
N ASP A 133 2.98 -1.25 1.43
CA ASP A 133 4.15 -1.95 0.90
C ASP A 133 3.79 -2.53 -0.48
N ASP A 134 4.42 -1.98 -1.50
CA ASP A 134 4.34 -2.39 -2.90
C ASP A 134 5.78 -2.55 -3.46
N SER A 135 6.62 -3.28 -2.73
CA SER A 135 8.06 -3.30 -2.99
C SER A 135 8.54 -4.59 -3.67
N THR A 136 9.04 -5.56 -2.90
CA THR A 136 9.66 -6.79 -3.45
C THR A 136 8.66 -7.93 -3.69
N HIS A 137 7.49 -7.87 -3.07
CA HIS A 137 6.45 -8.92 -3.04
C HIS A 137 6.96 -10.26 -2.48
N VAL A 138 8.09 -10.25 -1.78
CA VAL A 138 8.69 -11.42 -1.12
C VAL A 138 8.10 -11.56 0.28
N PHE A 139 7.60 -12.75 0.63
CA PHE A 139 6.93 -13.02 1.90
C PHE A 139 7.75 -12.56 3.11
N GLU A 140 9.03 -12.88 3.17
CA GLU A 140 9.92 -12.53 4.27
C GLU A 140 10.07 -11.01 4.45
N ASP A 141 10.10 -10.27 3.34
CA ASP A 141 10.21 -8.82 3.35
C ASP A 141 8.89 -8.18 3.78
N GLN A 142 7.74 -8.69 3.29
CA GLN A 142 6.41 -8.27 3.72
C GLN A 142 6.21 -8.46 5.23
N ILE A 143 6.58 -9.64 5.77
CA ILE A 143 6.53 -9.92 7.21
C ILE A 143 7.44 -8.97 7.99
N LYS A 144 8.67 -8.74 7.50
CA LYS A 144 9.62 -7.81 8.10
C LYS A 144 9.06 -6.38 8.15
N PHE A 145 8.50 -5.91 7.04
CA PHE A 145 7.89 -4.59 6.97
C PHE A 145 6.73 -4.46 7.96
N ILE A 146 5.79 -5.40 8.01
CA ILE A 146 4.67 -5.39 8.96
C ILE A 146 5.16 -5.31 10.40
N ASN A 147 6.18 -6.12 10.77
CA ASN A 147 6.73 -6.18 12.13
C ASN A 147 7.40 -4.87 12.59
N ILE A 148 7.72 -3.98 11.68
CA ILE A 148 8.29 -2.67 11.97
C ILE A 148 7.22 -1.59 11.82
N ALA A 149 6.53 -1.58 10.69
CA ALA A 149 5.63 -0.50 10.28
C ALA A 149 4.43 -0.30 11.23
N TYR A 150 3.93 -1.36 11.90
CA TYR A 150 2.78 -1.23 12.79
C TYR A 150 2.99 -0.21 13.92
N LYS A 151 4.23 -0.01 14.38
CA LYS A 151 4.58 0.96 15.42
C LYS A 151 4.50 2.41 14.94
N HIS A 152 4.62 2.59 13.63
CA HIS A 152 4.61 3.90 12.99
C HIS A 152 3.22 4.33 12.52
N LEU A 153 2.20 3.47 12.69
CA LEU A 153 0.80 3.83 12.43
C LEU A 153 0.18 4.58 13.60
N LYS A 154 -0.75 5.47 13.31
CA LYS A 154 -1.70 6.00 14.29
C LYS A 154 -2.72 4.93 14.70
N PRO A 155 -3.33 5.02 15.89
CA PRO A 155 -4.59 4.33 16.17
C PRO A 155 -5.62 4.61 15.05
N GLY A 156 -6.30 3.57 14.57
CA GLY A 156 -7.22 3.66 13.43
C GLY A 156 -6.55 3.72 12.05
N GLY A 157 -5.21 3.66 11.98
CA GLY A 157 -4.47 3.65 10.71
C GLY A 157 -4.50 2.30 10.00
N PHE A 158 -4.19 2.31 8.72
CA PHE A 158 -4.15 1.13 7.84
C PHE A 158 -2.72 0.79 7.45
N LEU A 159 -2.37 -0.49 7.56
CA LEU A 159 -1.19 -1.06 6.95
C LEU A 159 -1.63 -2.01 5.84
N ILE A 160 -1.14 -1.81 4.64
CA ILE A 160 -1.54 -2.58 3.47
C ILE A 160 -0.31 -3.20 2.83
N ILE A 161 -0.40 -4.47 2.51
CA ILE A 161 0.59 -5.19 1.73
C ILE A 161 -0.04 -5.53 0.39
N GLU A 162 0.59 -5.08 -0.68
CA GLU A 162 0.15 -5.34 -2.06
C GLU A 162 0.82 -6.58 -2.64
N ASP A 163 0.28 -7.04 -3.73
CA ASP A 163 0.87 -8.05 -4.62
C ASP A 163 1.24 -9.37 -3.95
N ILE A 164 0.38 -9.81 -3.04
CA ILE A 164 0.49 -11.15 -2.47
C ILE A 164 0.02 -12.17 -3.51
N PHE A 165 0.84 -13.18 -3.77
CA PHE A 165 0.45 -14.26 -4.68
C PHE A 165 -0.83 -14.95 -4.19
N ILE A 166 -1.76 -15.22 -5.12
CA ILE A 166 -3.06 -15.82 -4.79
C ILE A 166 -2.91 -17.19 -4.11
N ASN A 167 -1.89 -17.94 -4.49
CA ASN A 167 -1.58 -19.26 -3.92
C ASN A 167 -0.65 -19.18 -2.68
N ALA A 168 -0.28 -17.99 -2.22
CA ALA A 168 0.49 -17.86 -0.98
C ALA A 168 -0.32 -18.41 0.20
N ASN A 169 0.35 -19.15 1.06
CA ASN A 169 -0.27 -19.77 2.23
C ASN A 169 -0.63 -18.71 3.29
N GLU A 170 -1.90 -18.39 3.42
CA GLU A 170 -2.41 -17.40 4.38
C GLU A 170 -2.14 -17.78 5.84
N GLU A 171 -2.04 -19.09 6.13
CA GLU A 171 -1.73 -19.58 7.47
C GLU A 171 -0.31 -19.18 7.91
N ASP A 172 0.62 -19.07 6.99
CA ASP A 172 1.99 -18.65 7.32
C ASP A 172 2.02 -17.18 7.74
N TYR A 173 1.25 -16.29 7.10
CA TYR A 173 1.05 -14.92 7.58
C TYR A 173 0.43 -14.91 8.97
N SER A 174 -0.65 -15.68 9.19
CA SER A 174 -1.33 -15.78 10.49
C SER A 174 -0.38 -16.21 11.60
N LYS A 175 0.50 -17.18 11.34
CA LYS A 175 1.49 -17.67 12.30
C LYS A 175 2.55 -16.61 12.60
N GLN A 176 3.16 -16.03 11.55
CA GLN A 176 4.23 -15.05 11.70
C GLN A 176 3.77 -13.74 12.39
N LEU A 177 2.52 -13.36 12.19
CA LEU A 177 1.95 -12.13 12.74
C LEU A 177 1.15 -12.34 14.03
N ASN A 178 1.13 -13.56 14.58
CA ASN A 178 0.28 -13.88 15.74
C ASN A 178 0.59 -13.01 16.97
N HIS A 179 1.84 -12.64 17.17
CA HIS A 179 2.28 -11.78 18.27
C HIS A 179 1.79 -10.33 18.15
N LEU A 180 1.31 -9.92 16.97
CA LEU A 180 0.73 -8.60 16.70
C LEU A 180 -0.79 -8.58 16.82
N SER A 181 -1.44 -9.71 17.13
CA SER A 181 -2.91 -9.82 17.16
C SER A 181 -3.60 -8.76 18.00
N ASP A 182 -2.96 -8.37 19.10
CA ASP A 182 -3.51 -7.39 20.05
C ASP A 182 -3.44 -5.94 19.55
N TYR A 183 -2.69 -5.67 18.49
CA TYR A 183 -2.50 -4.31 17.95
C TYR A 183 -3.41 -3.98 16.76
N PHE A 184 -4.11 -4.99 16.23
CA PHE A 184 -5.00 -4.81 15.09
C PHE A 184 -6.44 -5.17 15.46
N SER A 185 -7.39 -4.31 15.10
CA SER A 185 -8.83 -4.55 15.24
C SER A 185 -9.34 -5.51 14.17
N SER A 186 -8.69 -5.52 13.01
CA SER A 186 -8.98 -6.46 11.93
C SER A 186 -7.74 -6.71 11.07
N ALA A 187 -7.69 -7.91 10.50
CA ALA A 187 -6.75 -8.33 9.48
C ALA A 187 -7.52 -9.09 8.40
N THR A 188 -7.37 -8.69 7.14
CA THR A 188 -8.18 -9.25 6.05
C THR A 188 -7.37 -9.38 4.78
N PHE A 189 -7.31 -10.58 4.21
CA PHE A 189 -6.90 -10.77 2.82
C PHE A 189 -8.06 -10.38 1.90
N ILE A 190 -7.76 -9.58 0.88
CA ILE A 190 -8.71 -9.16 -0.13
C ILE A 190 -8.24 -9.68 -1.49
N PHE A 191 -8.99 -10.62 -2.07
CA PHE A 191 -8.80 -11.05 -3.44
C PHE A 191 -9.45 -10.02 -4.36
N ALA A 192 -8.65 -9.30 -5.11
CA ALA A 192 -9.10 -8.23 -5.99
C ALA A 192 -9.44 -8.79 -7.38
N ASN A 193 -10.70 -8.67 -7.79
CA ASN A 193 -11.17 -9.15 -9.09
C ASN A 193 -11.72 -8.01 -9.95
N HIS A 194 -11.44 -8.11 -11.26
CA HIS A 194 -11.97 -7.21 -12.28
C HIS A 194 -11.74 -7.82 -13.68
N ASP A 195 -12.69 -7.66 -14.61
CA ASP A 195 -12.59 -8.21 -15.97
C ASP A 195 -11.40 -7.64 -16.77
N LEU A 196 -10.96 -6.43 -16.45
CA LEU A 196 -9.82 -5.76 -17.10
C LEU A 196 -8.48 -5.98 -16.40
N LYS A 197 -8.45 -6.71 -15.29
CA LYS A 197 -7.16 -6.98 -14.62
C LYS A 197 -6.24 -7.76 -15.53
N HIS A 198 -4.95 -7.47 -15.48
CA HIS A 198 -3.95 -8.10 -16.31
C HIS A 198 -2.59 -8.10 -15.63
N SER A 199 -2.14 -9.28 -15.22
CA SER A 199 -0.83 -9.47 -14.56
C SER A 199 -0.13 -10.67 -15.22
N PRO A 200 0.43 -10.49 -16.43
CA PRO A 200 1.01 -11.60 -17.17
C PRO A 200 2.17 -12.22 -16.39
N ASN A 201 2.09 -13.55 -16.22
CA ASN A 201 3.04 -14.37 -15.45
C ASN A 201 3.06 -14.14 -13.94
N TRP A 202 2.22 -13.26 -13.41
CA TRP A 202 2.08 -12.97 -11.98
C TRP A 202 0.62 -13.19 -11.59
N ASN A 203 0.38 -14.00 -10.56
CA ASN A 203 -0.95 -14.24 -10.02
C ASN A 203 -0.98 -13.69 -8.59
N ASN A 204 -0.90 -12.37 -8.47
CA ASN A 204 -0.64 -11.64 -7.23
C ASN A 204 -1.72 -10.59 -6.89
N ASP A 205 -2.92 -10.70 -7.44
CA ASP A 205 -4.05 -9.79 -7.17
C ASP A 205 -4.67 -10.01 -5.78
N LYS A 206 -3.85 -9.99 -4.73
CA LYS A 206 -4.27 -10.15 -3.34
C LYS A 206 -3.59 -9.12 -2.44
N LEU A 207 -4.39 -8.45 -1.63
CA LEU A 207 -3.95 -7.50 -0.60
C LEU A 207 -4.05 -8.15 0.79
N LEU A 208 -3.19 -7.76 1.73
CA LEU A 208 -3.43 -7.91 3.16
C LEU A 208 -3.66 -6.51 3.76
N VAL A 209 -4.85 -6.31 4.30
CA VAL A 209 -5.25 -5.06 4.97
C VAL A 209 -5.30 -5.29 6.47
N LEU A 210 -4.46 -4.56 7.21
CA LEU A 210 -4.37 -4.57 8.66
C LEU A 210 -4.87 -3.22 9.18
N HIS A 211 -5.89 -3.23 10.05
CA HIS A 211 -6.45 -2.02 10.65
C HIS A 211 -6.01 -1.92 12.12
N ARG A 212 -5.24 -0.90 12.43
CA ARG A 212 -4.68 -0.70 13.78
C ARG A 212 -5.77 -0.32 14.77
N ASN A 213 -5.74 -0.93 15.96
CA ASN A 213 -6.59 -0.53 17.09
C ASN A 213 -5.91 0.56 17.96
N ASP A 214 -6.55 0.91 19.08
CA ASP A 214 -6.09 1.97 19.99
C ASP A 214 -5.02 1.51 20.99
N LYS A 215 -4.58 0.24 20.96
CA LYS A 215 -3.59 -0.28 21.90
C LYS A 215 -2.24 0.40 21.70
N PRO A 216 -1.64 1.00 22.73
CA PRO A 216 -0.30 1.56 22.62
C PRO A 216 0.74 0.51 22.23
N CYS A 217 1.72 0.88 21.42
CA CYS A 217 2.90 0.05 21.21
C CYS A 217 3.79 0.13 22.44
N SER A 218 4.09 -1.03 23.03
CA SER A 218 5.04 -1.17 24.14
C SER A 218 6.48 -1.13 23.64
#